data_5a24f3049861a6ba7e6bc22d79ef4cc2
#
_entry.id   5a24f3049861a6ba7e6bc22d79ef4cc2
#
_cell.length_a   1.000
_cell.length_b   1.000
_cell.length_c   1.000
_cell.angle_alpha   90.00
_cell.angle_beta   90.00
_cell.angle_gamma   90.00
#
_symmetry.space_group_name_H-M   'P 1'
#
loop_
_entity.id
_entity.type
_entity.pdbx_description
1 polymer ?
#
loop_
_entity_poly.entity_id
_entity_poly.type
_entity_poly.pdbx_seq_one_letter_code
_entity_poly.pdbx_strand_id
1 'polypeptide(L)'
;MSSLSLSSSENQYLETLLQSARPFLRGELESIDKNLPSVIAVLRSAGAGECWHRHGSFQYHLFDVYRILKLWKAQECICLCGLFHSAYSNSYNNLAIFDAATDRDTVRGLVGEAAERLMYLFCVVQRHPLIHDDLLFQYTDSELVEHLELSKISLRKSKEIGIFNEEEFWRVKLQSLVPANGITVKHIKTGEEVVLSRRVIAVFLLMTIVDFSDQFFGYQDVLFENSNGRLEFSGDNNAALWPGDGRPGLWMNSISRMGALYTMLVREEEIYMEESKRSGDDGVLKDREYEGIELVIPPVFENCTRVLDAEDQIESRDLYWEVMCDSSEKGLQRAEEKLLRCVEKNPFIGEPHLVLGQLYLSKERFEDAEREVQEGLTLLLEWGNPWDKRMSWEGWIAWARVMWIKAKERSWPKTSWGIINLGLVK
;
A
#
# COMPACT_ATOMS: atom_id res chain seq x y z
N MET A 1 -27.38 18.05 22.55
CA MET A 1 -26.06 17.70 22.05
C MET A 1 -25.99 16.18 22.06
N SER A 2 -26.24 15.54 20.93
CA SER A 2 -26.25 14.09 20.81
C SER A 2 -24.79 13.63 20.78
N SER A 3 -24.39 12.82 21.76
CA SER A 3 -23.17 12.06 21.70
C SER A 3 -23.29 11.08 20.52
N LEU A 4 -22.61 11.38 19.41
CA LEU A 4 -22.38 10.42 18.35
C LEU A 4 -21.34 9.41 18.88
N SER A 5 -21.84 8.40 19.61
CA SER A 5 -21.08 7.16 19.77
C SER A 5 -20.94 6.59 18.36
N LEU A 6 -19.71 6.34 17.92
CA LEU A 6 -19.42 5.62 16.69
C LEU A 6 -20.30 4.37 16.59
N SER A 7 -20.76 4.07 15.38
CA SER A 7 -21.72 2.98 15.18
C SER A 7 -21.10 1.64 15.61
N SER A 8 -21.92 0.71 16.06
CA SER A 8 -21.46 -0.64 16.42
C SER A 8 -20.73 -1.34 15.26
N SER A 9 -21.03 -0.94 14.01
CA SER A 9 -20.38 -1.45 12.79
C SER A 9 -18.94 -1.00 12.61
N GLU A 10 -18.60 0.25 12.95
CA GLU A 10 -17.21 0.78 12.84
C GLU A 10 -16.30 0.12 13.89
N ASN A 11 -16.79 -0.07 15.11
CA ASN A 11 -16.05 -0.81 16.12
C ASN A 11 -15.83 -2.29 15.72
N GLN A 12 -16.81 -2.92 15.08
CA GLN A 12 -16.68 -4.29 14.58
C GLN A 12 -15.67 -4.37 13.42
N TYR A 13 -15.64 -3.39 12.54
CA TYR A 13 -14.69 -3.32 11.45
C TYR A 13 -13.25 -3.20 11.98
N LEU A 14 -12.99 -2.26 12.88
CA LEU A 14 -11.67 -2.08 13.50
C LEU A 14 -11.21 -3.36 14.23
N GLU A 15 -12.08 -4.04 14.96
CA GLU A 15 -11.74 -5.33 15.60
C GLU A 15 -11.38 -6.41 14.58
N THR A 16 -12.04 -6.44 13.41
CA THR A 16 -11.71 -7.36 12.32
C THR A 16 -10.32 -7.08 11.76
N LEU A 17 -9.96 -5.81 11.54
CA LEU A 17 -8.63 -5.41 11.11
C LEU A 17 -7.56 -5.80 12.15
N LEU A 18 -7.82 -5.54 13.42
CA LEU A 18 -6.92 -5.92 14.52
C LEU A 18 -6.72 -7.44 14.61
N GLN A 19 -7.78 -8.24 14.40
CA GLN A 19 -7.66 -9.70 14.37
C GLN A 19 -6.78 -10.18 13.22
N SER A 20 -6.89 -9.58 12.04
CA SER A 20 -6.05 -9.90 10.88
C SER A 20 -4.59 -9.49 11.09
N ALA A 21 -4.35 -8.40 11.80
CA ALA A 21 -3.01 -7.90 12.11
C ALA A 21 -2.32 -8.67 13.25
N ARG A 22 -3.07 -9.27 14.16
CA ARG A 22 -2.56 -9.88 15.41
C ARG A 22 -1.45 -10.92 15.23
N PRO A 23 -1.50 -11.85 14.26
CA PRO A 23 -0.40 -12.78 14.04
C PRO A 23 0.91 -12.09 13.68
N PHE A 24 0.87 -11.01 12.89
CA PHE A 24 2.04 -10.20 12.55
C PHE A 24 2.58 -9.47 13.78
N LEU A 25 1.71 -8.80 14.54
CA LEU A 25 2.07 -8.07 15.76
C LEU A 25 2.70 -8.98 16.85
N ARG A 26 2.42 -10.27 16.82
CA ARG A 26 2.93 -11.26 17.77
C ARG A 26 4.07 -12.10 17.22
N GLY A 27 4.43 -11.95 15.94
CA GLY A 27 5.42 -12.79 15.27
C GLY A 27 4.99 -14.26 15.14
N GLU A 28 3.69 -14.54 15.08
CA GLU A 28 3.10 -15.89 14.98
C GLU A 28 3.10 -16.36 13.51
N LEU A 29 4.30 -16.52 12.93
CA LEU A 29 4.49 -16.77 11.50
C LEU A 29 3.74 -18.01 10.99
N GLU A 30 3.74 -19.10 11.76
CA GLU A 30 3.03 -20.35 11.42
C GLU A 30 1.50 -20.17 11.40
N SER A 31 0.97 -19.18 12.15
CA SER A 31 -0.45 -18.84 12.16
C SER A 31 -0.85 -18.06 10.91
N ILE A 32 0.12 -17.38 10.27
CA ILE A 32 -0.08 -16.65 9.00
C ILE A 32 -0.06 -17.64 7.85
N ASP A 33 1.00 -18.44 7.75
CA ASP A 33 1.15 -19.56 6.82
C ASP A 33 2.14 -20.58 7.41
N LYS A 34 1.79 -21.88 7.34
CA LYS A 34 2.60 -22.97 7.92
C LYS A 34 3.99 -23.05 7.31
N ASN A 35 4.16 -22.65 6.06
CA ASN A 35 5.42 -22.70 5.33
C ASN A 35 6.25 -21.42 5.50
N LEU A 36 5.65 -20.35 5.99
CA LEU A 36 6.30 -19.02 6.08
C LEU A 36 7.62 -19.06 6.85
N PRO A 37 7.74 -19.74 8.00
CA PRO A 37 9.03 -19.83 8.71
C PRO A 37 10.14 -20.44 7.86
N SER A 38 9.84 -21.50 7.10
CA SER A 38 10.81 -22.17 6.24
C SER A 38 11.21 -21.32 5.05
N VAL A 39 10.25 -20.63 4.45
CA VAL A 39 10.47 -19.72 3.33
C VAL A 39 11.31 -18.50 3.74
N ILE A 40 11.04 -17.92 4.92
CA ILE A 40 11.87 -16.84 5.49
C ILE A 40 13.29 -17.34 5.83
N ALA A 41 13.43 -18.59 6.30
CA ALA A 41 14.75 -19.17 6.56
C ALA A 41 15.61 -19.29 5.29
N VAL A 42 15.00 -19.55 4.12
CA VAL A 42 15.70 -19.53 2.82
C VAL A 42 16.22 -18.12 2.50
N LEU A 43 15.40 -17.09 2.63
CA LEU A 43 15.83 -15.69 2.43
C LEU A 43 16.98 -15.31 3.37
N ARG A 44 16.89 -15.74 4.63
CA ARG A 44 17.93 -15.50 5.63
C ARG A 44 19.23 -16.22 5.28
N SER A 45 19.17 -17.49 4.87
CA SER A 45 20.35 -18.25 4.48
C SER A 45 21.03 -17.70 3.21
N ALA A 46 20.26 -17.02 2.36
CA ALA A 46 20.77 -16.30 1.19
C ALA A 46 21.38 -14.92 1.52
N GLY A 47 21.44 -14.54 2.80
CA GLY A 47 22.05 -13.28 3.25
C GLY A 47 21.14 -12.06 3.20
N ALA A 48 19.83 -12.21 2.97
CA ALA A 48 18.90 -11.08 2.88
C ALA A 48 18.85 -10.25 4.19
N GLY A 49 19.07 -10.87 5.34
CA GLY A 49 19.14 -10.19 6.64
C GLY A 49 20.40 -9.35 6.86
N GLU A 50 21.48 -9.59 6.10
CA GLU A 50 22.76 -8.88 6.17
C GLU A 50 22.89 -7.82 5.07
N CYS A 51 21.92 -7.76 4.16
CA CYS A 51 21.89 -6.79 3.08
C CYS A 51 21.16 -5.53 3.54
N TRP A 52 21.84 -4.38 3.48
CA TRP A 52 21.22 -3.09 3.73
C TRP A 52 20.18 -2.76 2.65
N HIS A 53 19.02 -2.31 3.06
CA HIS A 53 17.99 -1.82 2.17
C HIS A 53 17.24 -0.65 2.80
N ARG A 54 17.49 0.55 2.30
CA ARG A 54 16.81 1.78 2.70
C ARG A 54 16.87 2.06 4.22
N HIS A 55 15.83 1.71 4.97
CA HIS A 55 15.71 1.96 6.41
C HIS A 55 16.00 0.74 7.30
N GLY A 56 16.28 -0.42 6.69
CA GLY A 56 16.50 -1.65 7.43
C GLY A 56 17.29 -2.67 6.63
N SER A 57 17.06 -3.95 6.89
CA SER A 57 17.59 -5.00 6.06
C SER A 57 16.65 -5.36 4.93
N PHE A 58 17.18 -5.89 3.84
CA PHE A 58 16.41 -6.36 2.70
C PHE A 58 15.37 -7.43 3.11
N GLN A 59 15.70 -8.29 4.06
CA GLN A 59 14.76 -9.28 4.60
C GLN A 59 13.53 -8.63 5.23
N TYR A 60 13.71 -7.55 5.99
CA TYR A 60 12.57 -6.84 6.60
C TYR A 60 11.67 -6.24 5.54
N HIS A 61 12.24 -5.57 4.54
CA HIS A 61 11.47 -5.02 3.43
C HIS A 61 10.66 -6.11 2.71
N LEU A 62 11.27 -7.24 2.36
CA LEU A 62 10.57 -8.36 1.72
C LEU A 62 9.40 -8.88 2.57
N PHE A 63 9.63 -9.00 3.88
CA PHE A 63 8.58 -9.44 4.80
C PHE A 63 7.47 -8.41 4.97
N ASP A 64 7.80 -7.12 4.99
CA ASP A 64 6.83 -6.02 5.09
C ASP A 64 5.94 -5.95 3.84
N VAL A 65 6.52 -6.12 2.64
CA VAL A 65 5.74 -6.26 1.40
C VAL A 65 4.77 -7.45 1.47
N TYR A 66 5.22 -8.61 1.96
CA TYR A 66 4.36 -9.77 2.20
C TYR A 66 3.23 -9.46 3.19
N ARG A 67 3.56 -8.83 4.33
CA ARG A 67 2.59 -8.43 5.37
C ARG A 67 1.49 -7.54 4.80
N ILE A 68 1.86 -6.47 4.07
CA ILE A 68 0.91 -5.54 3.47
C ILE A 68 -0.05 -6.27 2.54
N LEU A 69 0.47 -7.11 1.62
CA LEU A 69 -0.35 -7.89 0.70
C LEU A 69 -1.31 -8.85 1.43
N LYS A 70 -0.85 -9.51 2.50
CA LYS A 70 -1.71 -10.38 3.32
C LYS A 70 -2.83 -9.60 4.02
N LEU A 71 -2.51 -8.44 4.58
CA LEU A 71 -3.51 -7.55 5.19
C LEU A 71 -4.53 -7.04 4.16
N TRP A 72 -4.09 -6.81 2.94
CA TRP A 72 -4.95 -6.46 1.79
C TRP A 72 -5.72 -7.64 1.22
N LYS A 73 -5.57 -8.84 1.80
CA LYS A 73 -6.23 -10.08 1.36
C LYS A 73 -5.89 -10.48 -0.08
N ALA A 74 -4.73 -10.09 -0.57
CA ALA A 74 -4.22 -10.55 -1.86
C ALA A 74 -4.06 -12.08 -1.84
N GLN A 75 -4.26 -12.70 -3.01
CA GLN A 75 -4.08 -14.14 -3.17
C GLN A 75 -2.67 -14.58 -2.79
N GLU A 76 -2.53 -15.81 -2.26
CA GLU A 76 -1.24 -16.29 -1.74
C GLU A 76 -0.09 -16.22 -2.74
N CYS A 77 -0.34 -16.53 -4.02
CA CYS A 77 0.70 -16.43 -5.04
C CYS A 77 1.21 -14.99 -5.23
N ILE A 78 0.36 -13.98 -5.02
CA ILE A 78 0.72 -12.56 -5.07
C ILE A 78 1.52 -12.19 -3.80
N CYS A 79 1.11 -12.69 -2.63
CA CYS A 79 1.83 -12.46 -1.38
C CYS A 79 3.25 -13.06 -1.43
N LEU A 80 3.38 -14.29 -1.92
CA LEU A 80 4.68 -14.94 -2.11
C LEU A 80 5.51 -14.28 -3.21
N CYS A 81 4.87 -13.78 -4.27
CA CYS A 81 5.55 -12.90 -5.23
C CYS A 81 6.12 -11.67 -4.53
N GLY A 82 5.36 -11.04 -3.62
CA GLY A 82 5.84 -9.93 -2.80
C GLY A 82 7.04 -10.28 -1.94
N LEU A 83 7.00 -11.41 -1.26
CA LEU A 83 8.12 -11.88 -0.42
C LEU A 83 9.41 -12.13 -1.21
N PHE A 84 9.30 -12.43 -2.50
CA PHE A 84 10.43 -12.77 -3.38
C PHE A 84 10.55 -11.84 -4.60
N HIS A 85 9.97 -10.66 -4.59
CA HIS A 85 9.84 -9.78 -5.76
C HIS A 85 11.18 -9.33 -6.38
N SER A 86 12.27 -9.50 -5.68
CA SER A 86 13.64 -9.25 -6.17
C SER A 86 14.48 -10.53 -6.27
N ALA A 87 13.86 -11.72 -6.24
CA ALA A 87 14.56 -13.00 -6.22
C ALA A 87 15.58 -13.18 -7.37
N TYR A 88 15.22 -12.72 -8.57
CA TYR A 88 16.06 -12.84 -9.78
C TYR A 88 16.74 -11.54 -10.21
N SER A 89 16.85 -10.54 -9.31
CA SER A 89 17.15 -9.15 -9.68
C SER A 89 15.97 -8.52 -10.45
N ASN A 90 15.89 -7.22 -10.51
CA ASN A 90 14.84 -6.52 -11.24
C ASN A 90 15.34 -5.20 -11.84
N SER A 91 14.47 -4.48 -12.56
CA SER A 91 14.82 -3.22 -13.24
C SER A 91 15.26 -2.09 -12.31
N TYR A 92 15.00 -2.19 -11.00
CA TYR A 92 15.39 -1.19 -9.99
C TYR A 92 16.55 -1.66 -9.12
N ASN A 93 16.71 -2.97 -8.94
CA ASN A 93 17.66 -3.53 -7.99
C ASN A 93 18.39 -4.72 -8.62
N ASN A 94 19.71 -4.64 -8.67
CA ASN A 94 20.55 -5.70 -9.23
C ASN A 94 20.94 -6.77 -8.18
N LEU A 95 20.17 -6.89 -7.10
CA LEU A 95 20.39 -7.86 -6.05
C LEU A 95 19.59 -9.14 -6.37
N ALA A 96 20.26 -10.18 -6.83
CA ALA A 96 19.65 -11.49 -7.09
C ALA A 96 19.92 -12.44 -5.93
N ILE A 97 18.87 -13.11 -5.43
CA ILE A 97 18.96 -14.21 -4.46
C ILE A 97 19.18 -15.53 -5.20
N PHE A 98 18.59 -15.67 -6.37
CA PHE A 98 18.63 -16.85 -7.22
C PHE A 98 19.01 -16.47 -8.66
N ASP A 99 19.63 -17.40 -9.37
CA ASP A 99 19.89 -17.24 -10.82
C ASP A 99 18.63 -17.62 -11.61
N ALA A 100 18.10 -16.67 -12.37
CA ALA A 100 16.93 -16.90 -13.22
C ALA A 100 17.13 -17.94 -14.33
N ALA A 101 18.38 -18.28 -14.68
CA ALA A 101 18.68 -19.30 -15.71
C ALA A 101 18.71 -20.72 -15.14
N THR A 102 19.09 -20.89 -13.85
CA THR A 102 19.34 -22.21 -13.26
C THR A 102 18.43 -22.58 -12.10
N ASP A 103 17.88 -21.60 -11.36
CA ASP A 103 17.26 -21.83 -10.07
C ASP A 103 15.72 -21.75 -10.09
N ARG A 104 15.11 -21.50 -11.25
CA ARG A 104 13.65 -21.36 -11.36
C ARG A 104 12.87 -22.56 -10.82
N ASP A 105 13.33 -23.78 -11.08
CA ASP A 105 12.68 -24.99 -10.58
C ASP A 105 12.78 -25.09 -9.05
N THR A 106 13.89 -24.68 -8.47
CA THR A 106 14.09 -24.61 -7.02
C THR A 106 13.10 -23.61 -6.40
N VAL A 107 13.01 -22.41 -6.97
CA VAL A 107 12.08 -21.39 -6.48
C VAL A 107 10.63 -21.82 -6.67
N ARG A 108 10.29 -22.46 -7.79
CA ARG A 108 8.96 -23.03 -8.04
C ARG A 108 8.58 -24.08 -6.99
N GLY A 109 9.56 -24.91 -6.57
CA GLY A 109 9.37 -25.85 -5.47
C GLY A 109 9.12 -25.21 -4.11
N LEU A 110 9.60 -23.97 -3.89
CA LEU A 110 9.42 -23.23 -2.64
C LEU A 110 8.09 -22.50 -2.56
N VAL A 111 7.67 -21.84 -3.65
CA VAL A 111 6.57 -20.87 -3.65
C VAL A 111 5.39 -21.27 -4.56
N GLY A 112 5.54 -22.32 -5.36
CA GLY A 112 4.56 -22.76 -6.34
C GLY A 112 4.73 -22.07 -7.70
N GLU A 113 4.10 -22.67 -8.73
CA GLU A 113 4.26 -22.25 -10.12
C GLU A 113 3.71 -20.84 -10.39
N ALA A 114 2.53 -20.52 -9.88
CA ALA A 114 1.89 -19.23 -10.12
C ALA A 114 2.70 -18.07 -9.51
N ALA A 115 3.19 -18.23 -8.27
CA ALA A 115 4.03 -17.24 -7.60
C ALA A 115 5.38 -17.06 -8.31
N GLU A 116 6.05 -18.16 -8.66
CA GLU A 116 7.33 -18.10 -9.38
C GLU A 116 7.18 -17.41 -10.74
N ARG A 117 6.13 -17.72 -11.49
CA ARG A 117 5.86 -17.06 -12.78
C ARG A 117 5.68 -15.55 -12.61
N LEU A 118 4.91 -15.11 -11.63
CA LEU A 118 4.73 -13.69 -11.33
C LEU A 118 6.06 -13.02 -10.97
N MET A 119 6.86 -13.65 -10.09
CA MET A 119 8.17 -13.16 -9.69
C MET A 119 9.12 -13.03 -10.88
N TYR A 120 9.17 -14.05 -11.73
CA TYR A 120 10.01 -14.03 -12.93
C TYR A 120 9.61 -12.86 -13.84
N LEU A 121 8.33 -12.73 -14.18
CA LEU A 121 7.84 -11.64 -15.01
C LEU A 121 8.11 -10.26 -14.36
N PHE A 122 7.91 -10.15 -13.05
CA PHE A 122 8.18 -8.92 -12.31
C PHE A 122 9.66 -8.50 -12.34
N CYS A 123 10.58 -9.47 -12.40
CA CYS A 123 12.01 -9.23 -12.47
C CYS A 123 12.52 -8.91 -13.88
N VAL A 124 11.91 -9.49 -14.93
CA VAL A 124 12.45 -9.39 -16.30
C VAL A 124 11.82 -8.31 -17.17
N VAL A 125 10.81 -7.61 -16.67
CA VAL A 125 10.12 -6.53 -17.38
C VAL A 125 10.59 -5.17 -16.88
N GLN A 126 10.69 -4.19 -17.77
CA GLN A 126 10.93 -2.79 -17.44
C GLN A 126 9.65 -2.17 -16.87
N ARG A 127 9.41 -2.37 -15.57
CA ARG A 127 8.17 -1.97 -14.91
C ARG A 127 7.98 -0.47 -14.79
N HIS A 128 9.06 0.30 -14.61
CA HIS A 128 8.95 1.75 -14.44
C HIS A 128 8.33 2.42 -15.67
N PRO A 129 8.88 2.29 -16.89
CA PRO A 129 8.23 2.83 -18.08
C PRO A 129 6.80 2.31 -18.25
N LEU A 130 6.59 1.00 -18.09
CA LEU A 130 5.29 0.39 -18.25
C LEU A 130 4.24 1.02 -17.29
N ILE A 131 4.53 1.09 -16.00
CA ILE A 131 3.55 1.54 -15.01
C ILE A 131 3.37 3.05 -15.04
N HIS A 132 4.46 3.81 -15.18
CA HIS A 132 4.41 5.27 -15.11
C HIS A 132 4.12 5.87 -16.49
N ASP A 133 4.98 5.63 -17.49
CA ASP A 133 4.89 6.32 -18.76
C ASP A 133 3.77 5.78 -19.65
N ASP A 134 3.65 4.44 -19.76
CA ASP A 134 2.69 3.83 -20.67
C ASP A 134 1.27 3.73 -20.08
N LEU A 135 1.11 3.79 -18.74
CA LEU A 135 -0.18 3.68 -18.08
C LEU A 135 -0.55 4.92 -17.27
N LEU A 136 0.15 5.18 -16.16
CA LEU A 136 -0.27 6.18 -15.17
C LEU A 136 -0.30 7.59 -15.75
N PHE A 137 0.72 7.98 -16.49
CA PHE A 137 0.82 9.32 -17.08
C PHE A 137 0.03 9.50 -18.38
N GLN A 138 -0.69 8.46 -18.81
CA GLN A 138 -1.71 8.59 -19.85
C GLN A 138 -3.02 9.19 -19.33
N TYR A 139 -3.15 9.33 -18.00
CA TYR A 139 -4.29 9.91 -17.33
C TYR A 139 -3.94 11.24 -16.67
N THR A 140 -4.84 12.20 -16.77
CA THR A 140 -4.89 13.34 -15.83
C THR A 140 -5.54 12.92 -14.51
N ASP A 141 -5.32 13.67 -13.43
CA ASP A 141 -5.92 13.37 -12.13
C ASP A 141 -7.47 13.46 -12.20
N SER A 142 -8.00 14.44 -12.96
CA SER A 142 -9.44 14.57 -13.18
C SER A 142 -10.04 13.36 -13.90
N GLU A 143 -9.35 12.85 -14.93
CA GLU A 143 -9.80 11.63 -15.63
C GLU A 143 -9.76 10.40 -14.71
N LEU A 144 -8.73 10.26 -13.87
CA LEU A 144 -8.67 9.15 -12.91
C LEU A 144 -9.86 9.15 -11.96
N VAL A 145 -10.20 10.32 -11.41
CA VAL A 145 -11.35 10.47 -10.48
C VAL A 145 -12.67 10.18 -11.20
N GLU A 146 -12.89 10.79 -12.39
CA GLU A 146 -14.11 10.58 -13.18
C GLU A 146 -14.27 9.11 -13.58
N HIS A 147 -13.21 8.52 -14.16
CA HIS A 147 -13.25 7.13 -14.62
C HIS A 147 -13.40 6.13 -13.46
N LEU A 148 -12.83 6.42 -12.30
CA LEU A 148 -13.01 5.61 -11.10
C LEU A 148 -14.49 5.52 -10.69
N GLU A 149 -15.21 6.65 -10.68
CA GLU A 149 -16.65 6.69 -10.38
C GLU A 149 -17.48 6.00 -11.46
N LEU A 150 -17.19 6.26 -12.74
CA LEU A 150 -17.88 5.60 -13.84
C LEU A 150 -17.70 4.08 -13.80
N SER A 151 -16.50 3.59 -13.52
CA SER A 151 -16.21 2.15 -13.41
C SER A 151 -17.03 1.46 -12.32
N LYS A 152 -17.29 2.14 -11.21
CA LYS A 152 -18.14 1.63 -10.12
C LYS A 152 -19.60 1.47 -10.57
N ILE A 153 -20.11 2.45 -11.32
CA ILE A 153 -21.47 2.42 -11.87
C ILE A 153 -21.60 1.27 -12.90
N SER A 154 -20.62 1.14 -13.79
CA SER A 154 -20.61 0.13 -14.85
C SER A 154 -20.55 -1.28 -14.29
N LEU A 155 -19.68 -1.53 -13.29
CA LEU A 155 -19.59 -2.81 -12.60
C LEU A 155 -20.93 -3.19 -11.93
N ARG A 156 -21.57 -2.23 -11.27
CA ARG A 156 -22.89 -2.46 -10.65
C ARG A 156 -23.93 -2.84 -11.70
N LYS A 157 -24.00 -2.10 -12.84
CA LYS A 157 -24.94 -2.40 -13.94
C LYS A 157 -24.69 -3.79 -14.55
N SER A 158 -23.43 -4.17 -14.75
CA SER A 158 -23.08 -5.47 -15.30
C SER A 158 -23.53 -6.63 -14.38
N LYS A 159 -23.34 -6.49 -13.07
CA LYS A 159 -23.70 -7.52 -12.08
C LYS A 159 -25.22 -7.60 -11.85
N GLU A 160 -25.91 -6.46 -11.66
CA GLU A 160 -27.32 -6.42 -11.28
C GLU A 160 -28.26 -6.67 -12.46
N ILE A 161 -27.99 -6.03 -13.60
CA ILE A 161 -28.92 -6.05 -14.73
C ILE A 161 -28.34 -6.57 -16.05
N GLY A 162 -27.07 -7.01 -16.03
CA GLY A 162 -26.42 -7.60 -17.20
C GLY A 162 -26.24 -6.64 -18.37
N ILE A 163 -26.07 -5.35 -18.10
CA ILE A 163 -25.77 -4.35 -19.12
C ILE A 163 -24.26 -4.18 -19.22
N PHE A 164 -23.75 -4.46 -20.43
CA PHE A 164 -22.34 -4.31 -20.80
C PHE A 164 -22.26 -3.26 -21.90
N ASN A 165 -21.60 -2.14 -21.62
CA ASN A 165 -21.40 -1.09 -22.62
C ASN A 165 -19.90 -0.90 -22.84
N GLU A 166 -19.38 -1.47 -23.92
CA GLU A 166 -17.97 -1.36 -24.29
C GLU A 166 -17.59 0.04 -24.78
N GLU A 167 -18.58 0.85 -25.23
CA GLU A 167 -18.37 2.22 -25.71
C GLU A 167 -18.30 3.24 -24.55
N GLU A 168 -18.43 2.81 -23.30
CA GLU A 168 -18.22 3.70 -22.16
C GLU A 168 -16.81 4.28 -22.20
N PHE A 169 -16.73 5.58 -22.12
CA PHE A 169 -15.49 6.35 -22.33
C PHE A 169 -14.31 5.85 -21.48
N TRP A 170 -14.55 5.53 -20.20
CA TRP A 170 -13.52 4.99 -19.32
C TRP A 170 -13.03 3.60 -19.75
N ARG A 171 -13.93 2.73 -20.26
CA ARG A 171 -13.57 1.38 -20.75
C ARG A 171 -12.76 1.47 -22.04
N VAL A 172 -13.19 2.30 -23.00
CA VAL A 172 -12.48 2.53 -24.25
C VAL A 172 -11.04 2.98 -23.98
N LYS A 173 -10.84 3.95 -23.09
CA LYS A 173 -9.50 4.43 -22.74
C LYS A 173 -8.68 3.34 -22.06
N LEU A 174 -9.24 2.66 -21.05
CA LEU A 174 -8.52 1.62 -20.31
C LEU A 174 -8.15 0.44 -21.21
N GLN A 175 -9.06 -0.03 -22.05
CA GLN A 175 -8.82 -1.12 -23.01
C GLN A 175 -7.80 -0.75 -24.09
N SER A 176 -7.71 0.52 -24.49
CA SER A 176 -6.67 0.98 -25.42
C SER A 176 -5.25 0.88 -24.83
N LEU A 177 -5.12 1.03 -23.51
CA LEU A 177 -3.85 0.93 -22.79
C LEU A 177 -3.56 -0.51 -22.33
N VAL A 178 -4.60 -1.20 -21.85
CA VAL A 178 -4.48 -2.57 -21.31
C VAL A 178 -5.63 -3.44 -21.89
N PRO A 179 -5.50 -3.94 -23.12
CA PRO A 179 -6.50 -4.82 -23.73
C PRO A 179 -6.75 -6.09 -22.90
N ALA A 180 -7.88 -6.74 -23.11
CA ALA A 180 -8.22 -8.00 -22.45
C ALA A 180 -7.15 -9.08 -22.65
N ASN A 181 -6.57 -9.14 -23.87
CA ASN A 181 -5.50 -10.09 -24.23
C ASN A 181 -4.12 -9.68 -23.72
N GLY A 182 -4.02 -8.55 -23.01
CA GLY A 182 -2.77 -8.03 -22.48
C GLY A 182 -1.94 -7.23 -23.50
N ILE A 183 -0.71 -6.94 -23.10
CA ILE A 183 0.26 -6.19 -23.90
C ILE A 183 1.54 -6.99 -24.07
N THR A 184 2.29 -6.67 -25.12
CA THR A 184 3.62 -7.24 -25.38
C THR A 184 4.68 -6.23 -24.96
N VAL A 185 5.61 -6.66 -24.11
CA VAL A 185 6.75 -5.88 -23.64
C VAL A 185 8.04 -6.63 -23.94
N LYS A 186 9.19 -5.97 -23.80
CA LYS A 186 10.50 -6.62 -24.02
C LYS A 186 11.13 -7.07 -22.71
N HIS A 187 11.69 -8.26 -22.72
CA HIS A 187 12.54 -8.77 -21.64
C HIS A 187 13.81 -7.92 -21.51
N ILE A 188 14.13 -7.46 -20.29
CA ILE A 188 15.20 -6.49 -20.03
C ILE A 188 16.61 -6.97 -20.42
N LYS A 189 16.86 -8.30 -20.41
CA LYS A 189 18.19 -8.87 -20.70
C LYS A 189 18.28 -9.45 -22.12
N THR A 190 17.23 -10.14 -22.60
CA THR A 190 17.28 -10.84 -23.88
C THR A 190 16.67 -10.05 -25.05
N GLY A 191 15.82 -9.06 -24.76
CA GLY A 191 15.06 -8.32 -25.77
C GLY A 191 13.92 -9.09 -26.41
N GLU A 192 13.68 -10.34 -25.98
CA GLU A 192 12.57 -11.17 -26.44
C GLU A 192 11.23 -10.58 -26.03
N GLU A 193 10.20 -10.88 -26.80
CA GLU A 193 8.84 -10.45 -26.52
C GLU A 193 8.23 -11.27 -25.37
N VAL A 194 7.64 -10.57 -24.42
CA VAL A 194 6.93 -11.13 -23.26
C VAL A 194 5.51 -10.60 -23.26
N VAL A 195 4.53 -11.49 -23.27
CA VAL A 195 3.11 -11.12 -23.17
C VAL A 195 2.71 -11.04 -21.70
N LEU A 196 2.15 -9.91 -21.30
CA LEU A 196 1.60 -9.66 -19.98
C LEU A 196 0.08 -9.56 -20.08
N SER A 197 -0.63 -10.43 -19.39
CA SER A 197 -2.09 -10.30 -19.29
C SER A 197 -2.49 -9.06 -18.49
N ARG A 198 -3.75 -8.63 -18.64
CA ARG A 198 -4.31 -7.55 -17.83
C ARG A 198 -4.17 -7.81 -16.33
N ARG A 199 -4.35 -9.07 -15.89
CA ARG A 199 -4.21 -9.47 -14.49
C ARG A 199 -2.78 -9.34 -13.98
N VAL A 200 -1.80 -9.74 -14.77
CA VAL A 200 -0.36 -9.58 -14.44
C VAL A 200 -0.01 -8.10 -14.31
N ILE A 201 -0.52 -7.24 -15.21
CA ILE A 201 -0.30 -5.79 -15.15
C ILE A 201 -0.93 -5.21 -13.87
N ALA A 202 -2.15 -5.63 -13.51
CA ALA A 202 -2.78 -5.24 -12.26
C ALA A 202 -1.93 -5.68 -11.04
N VAL A 203 -1.40 -6.91 -11.03
CA VAL A 203 -0.48 -7.37 -9.98
C VAL A 203 0.78 -6.50 -9.94
N PHE A 204 1.33 -6.09 -11.07
CA PHE A 204 2.52 -5.22 -11.10
C PHE A 204 2.23 -3.84 -10.52
N LEU A 205 1.05 -3.27 -10.78
CA LEU A 205 0.60 -2.04 -10.13
C LEU A 205 0.50 -2.23 -8.61
N LEU A 206 -0.20 -3.28 -8.17
CA LEU A 206 -0.37 -3.58 -6.75
C LEU A 206 0.98 -3.75 -6.05
N MET A 207 1.88 -4.51 -6.64
CA MET A 207 3.24 -4.72 -6.14
C MET A 207 4.04 -3.42 -6.06
N THR A 208 3.92 -2.54 -7.07
CA THR A 208 4.61 -1.24 -7.08
C THR A 208 4.07 -0.32 -5.98
N ILE A 209 2.77 -0.32 -5.74
CA ILE A 209 2.14 0.43 -4.65
C ILE A 209 2.70 -0.03 -3.30
N VAL A 210 2.76 -1.33 -3.06
CA VAL A 210 3.28 -1.90 -1.81
C VAL A 210 4.75 -1.59 -1.62
N ASP A 211 5.55 -1.81 -2.67
CA ASP A 211 6.99 -1.57 -2.67
C ASP A 211 7.30 -0.09 -2.34
N PHE A 212 6.59 0.85 -2.97
CA PHE A 212 6.74 2.29 -2.70
C PHE A 212 6.29 2.66 -1.28
N SER A 213 5.14 2.18 -0.85
CA SER A 213 4.59 2.51 0.47
C SER A 213 5.50 2.06 1.59
N ASP A 214 6.22 0.94 1.42
CA ASP A 214 7.13 0.42 2.44
C ASP A 214 8.45 1.21 2.51
N GLN A 215 9.05 1.57 1.37
CA GLN A 215 10.44 2.00 1.36
C GLN A 215 10.70 3.50 1.17
N PHE A 216 9.68 4.35 0.98
CA PHE A 216 9.91 5.78 0.74
C PHE A 216 9.94 6.63 2.02
N PHE A 217 11.00 7.44 2.13
CA PHE A 217 11.28 8.43 3.18
C PHE A 217 11.57 9.79 2.57
N GLY A 218 11.54 10.83 3.38
CA GLY A 218 11.82 12.20 2.95
C GLY A 218 13.21 12.40 2.36
N TYR A 219 14.24 11.65 2.78
CA TYR A 219 15.57 11.79 2.19
C TYR A 219 15.62 11.38 0.71
N GLN A 220 14.74 10.51 0.28
CA GLN A 220 14.66 10.09 -1.14
C GLN A 220 14.08 11.20 -2.02
N ASP A 221 13.28 12.11 -1.44
CA ASP A 221 12.76 13.28 -2.16
C ASP A 221 13.88 14.28 -2.53
N VAL A 222 15.08 14.14 -1.92
CA VAL A 222 16.28 14.90 -2.28
C VAL A 222 17.02 14.27 -3.46
N LEU A 223 16.95 12.94 -3.59
CA LEU A 223 17.54 12.19 -4.70
C LEU A 223 16.65 12.18 -5.94
N PHE A 224 15.35 12.12 -5.73
CA PHE A 224 14.35 11.98 -6.78
C PHE A 224 13.28 13.05 -6.61
N GLU A 225 12.96 13.76 -7.68
CA GLU A 225 11.72 14.52 -7.71
C GLU A 225 10.54 13.56 -7.72
N ASN A 226 9.84 13.45 -6.60
CA ASN A 226 8.81 12.45 -6.37
C ASN A 226 7.44 13.03 -5.99
N SER A 227 7.32 14.35 -5.92
CA SER A 227 6.05 15.00 -5.55
C SER A 227 4.91 14.66 -6.50
N ASN A 228 5.24 14.45 -7.78
CA ASN A 228 4.30 14.07 -8.85
C ASN A 228 4.32 12.56 -9.18
N GLY A 229 5.10 11.75 -8.46
CA GLY A 229 5.24 10.31 -8.67
C GLY A 229 6.13 9.88 -9.84
N ARG A 230 6.90 10.79 -10.46
CA ARG A 230 7.75 10.45 -11.61
C ARG A 230 9.09 9.83 -11.24
N LEU A 231 9.56 9.99 -10.03
CA LEU A 231 10.87 9.52 -9.57
C LEU A 231 12.02 10.02 -10.46
N GLU A 232 11.97 11.28 -10.85
CA GLU A 232 13.02 11.90 -11.64
C GLU A 232 14.28 12.13 -10.79
N PHE A 233 15.44 11.65 -11.25
CA PHE A 233 16.67 11.78 -10.50
C PHE A 233 17.15 13.24 -10.50
N SER A 234 17.30 13.82 -9.31
CA SER A 234 17.75 15.21 -9.13
C SER A 234 19.24 15.39 -9.36
N GLY A 235 20.04 14.34 -9.23
CA GLY A 235 21.49 14.37 -9.35
C GLY A 235 22.22 14.91 -8.12
N ASP A 236 21.52 15.24 -7.04
CA ASP A 236 22.14 15.79 -5.82
C ASP A 236 22.33 14.73 -4.73
N ASN A 237 23.23 13.76 -4.99
CA ASN A 237 23.58 12.74 -4.01
C ASN A 237 24.18 13.31 -2.71
N ASN A 238 24.84 14.49 -2.78
CA ASN A 238 25.53 15.07 -1.64
C ASN A 238 24.57 15.74 -0.65
N ALA A 239 23.41 16.17 -1.11
CA ALA A 239 22.38 16.75 -0.27
C ALA A 239 21.56 15.69 0.48
N ALA A 240 21.56 14.44 0.03
CA ALA A 240 20.83 13.34 0.64
C ALA A 240 21.66 12.65 1.72
N LEU A 241 21.73 13.25 2.90
CA LEU A 241 22.37 12.66 4.06
C LEU A 241 21.46 11.59 4.69
N TRP A 242 22.00 10.40 4.86
CA TRP A 242 21.32 9.32 5.56
C TRP A 242 21.47 9.46 7.09
N PRO A 243 20.39 9.26 7.87
CA PRO A 243 18.99 8.97 7.50
C PRO A 243 18.15 10.21 7.14
N GLY A 244 18.72 11.36 6.87
CA GLY A 244 18.03 12.61 6.63
C GLY A 244 17.44 13.23 7.91
N ASP A 245 16.42 14.05 7.76
CA ASP A 245 15.69 14.68 8.88
C ASP A 245 14.58 13.81 9.47
N GLY A 246 14.31 12.63 8.86
CA GLY A 246 13.31 11.68 9.31
C GLY A 246 11.87 12.01 8.92
N ARG A 247 11.63 13.10 8.18
CA ARG A 247 10.27 13.46 7.73
C ARG A 247 9.70 12.41 6.77
N PRO A 248 8.36 12.27 6.69
CA PRO A 248 7.73 11.38 5.73
C PRO A 248 8.02 11.76 4.28
N GLY A 249 8.08 10.75 3.40
CA GLY A 249 8.32 10.93 1.97
C GLY A 249 7.07 11.38 1.21
N LEU A 250 7.30 11.95 0.03
CA LEU A 250 6.26 12.40 -0.90
C LEU A 250 5.91 11.29 -1.90
N TRP A 251 5.10 10.33 -1.48
CA TRP A 251 4.73 9.18 -2.31
C TRP A 251 3.20 8.95 -2.42
N MET A 252 2.40 9.70 -1.65
CA MET A 252 0.96 9.47 -1.59
C MET A 252 0.22 9.90 -2.86
N ASN A 253 0.69 10.93 -3.60
CA ASN A 253 0.11 11.28 -4.89
C ASN A 253 0.25 10.10 -5.87
N SER A 254 1.45 9.56 -6.03
CA SER A 254 1.70 8.40 -6.89
C SER A 254 0.86 7.19 -6.49
N ILE A 255 0.80 6.89 -5.17
CA ILE A 255 0.00 5.77 -4.64
C ILE A 255 -1.49 5.94 -4.91
N SER A 256 -2.06 7.11 -4.68
CA SER A 256 -3.49 7.34 -4.90
C SER A 256 -3.86 7.23 -6.39
N ARG A 257 -3.00 7.71 -7.28
CA ARG A 257 -3.15 7.56 -8.75
C ARG A 257 -3.06 6.11 -9.19
N MET A 258 -2.04 5.38 -8.72
CA MET A 258 -1.89 3.95 -9.02
C MET A 258 -3.04 3.13 -8.44
N GLY A 259 -3.51 3.46 -7.23
CA GLY A 259 -4.67 2.80 -6.60
C GLY A 259 -5.97 2.99 -7.39
N ALA A 260 -6.20 4.20 -7.94
CA ALA A 260 -7.33 4.48 -8.81
C ALA A 260 -7.26 3.64 -10.10
N LEU A 261 -6.10 3.62 -10.75
CA LEU A 261 -5.89 2.84 -11.98
C LEU A 261 -6.02 1.34 -11.72
N TYR A 262 -5.44 0.82 -10.63
CA TYR A 262 -5.59 -0.56 -10.21
C TYR A 262 -7.06 -0.94 -10.00
N THR A 263 -7.81 -0.09 -9.30
CA THR A 263 -9.24 -0.32 -9.03
C THR A 263 -10.05 -0.38 -10.33
N MET A 264 -9.75 0.48 -11.30
CA MET A 264 -10.39 0.44 -12.62
C MET A 264 -10.05 -0.83 -13.39
N LEU A 265 -8.78 -1.28 -13.36
CA LEU A 265 -8.36 -2.53 -14.00
C LEU A 265 -9.08 -3.75 -13.41
N VAL A 266 -9.19 -3.81 -12.09
CA VAL A 266 -9.92 -4.92 -11.42
C VAL A 266 -11.39 -4.90 -11.80
N ARG A 267 -12.03 -3.74 -11.78
CA ARG A 267 -13.45 -3.60 -12.15
C ARG A 267 -13.70 -3.96 -13.61
N GLU A 268 -12.83 -3.54 -14.52
CA GLU A 268 -12.93 -3.92 -15.94
C GLU A 268 -12.74 -5.43 -16.15
N GLU A 269 -11.81 -6.04 -15.42
CA GLU A 269 -11.63 -7.50 -15.47
C GLU A 269 -12.85 -8.24 -14.93
N GLU A 270 -13.48 -7.76 -13.86
CA GLU A 270 -14.73 -8.32 -13.33
C GLU A 270 -15.89 -8.19 -14.33
N ILE A 271 -16.03 -7.03 -15.01
CA ILE A 271 -17.04 -6.81 -16.04
C ILE A 271 -16.81 -7.79 -17.22
N TYR A 272 -15.56 -7.90 -17.69
CA TYR A 272 -15.19 -8.80 -18.78
C TYR A 272 -15.47 -10.26 -18.44
N MET A 273 -15.18 -10.71 -17.22
CA MET A 273 -15.48 -12.05 -16.74
C MET A 273 -16.98 -12.31 -16.63
N GLU A 274 -17.75 -11.33 -16.18
CA GLU A 274 -19.21 -11.46 -16.08
C GLU A 274 -19.86 -11.52 -17.48
N GLU A 275 -19.37 -10.75 -18.43
CA GLU A 275 -19.80 -10.78 -19.83
C GLU A 275 -19.48 -12.13 -20.48
N SER A 276 -18.25 -12.65 -20.29
CA SER A 276 -17.83 -13.97 -20.81
C SER A 276 -18.66 -15.11 -20.25
N LYS A 277 -19.02 -15.06 -18.96
CA LYS A 277 -19.92 -16.05 -18.34
C LYS A 277 -21.29 -16.05 -18.98
N ARG A 278 -21.86 -14.86 -19.25
CA ARG A 278 -23.21 -14.74 -19.83
C ARG A 278 -23.26 -15.09 -21.31
N SER A 279 -22.19 -14.81 -22.04
CA SER A 279 -22.05 -15.18 -23.45
C SER A 279 -21.68 -16.65 -23.67
N GLY A 280 -21.24 -17.35 -22.63
CA GLY A 280 -20.79 -18.74 -22.71
C GLY A 280 -19.42 -18.91 -23.38
N ASP A 281 -18.55 -17.93 -23.24
CA ASP A 281 -17.16 -17.98 -23.72
C ASP A 281 -16.27 -18.80 -22.78
N ASP A 282 -16.36 -20.13 -22.91
CA ASP A 282 -15.57 -21.05 -22.09
C ASP A 282 -14.06 -20.93 -22.34
N GLY A 283 -13.63 -20.38 -23.47
CA GLY A 283 -12.20 -20.16 -23.77
C GLY A 283 -11.58 -19.14 -22.81
N VAL A 284 -12.19 -17.99 -22.70
CA VAL A 284 -11.76 -16.93 -21.76
C VAL A 284 -11.75 -17.45 -20.32
N LEU A 285 -12.80 -18.18 -19.91
CA LEU A 285 -12.88 -18.68 -18.54
C LEU A 285 -11.74 -19.65 -18.21
N LYS A 286 -11.42 -20.57 -19.13
CA LYS A 286 -10.31 -21.52 -18.97
C LYS A 286 -8.94 -20.85 -18.95
N ASP A 287 -8.72 -19.85 -19.80
CA ASP A 287 -7.46 -19.11 -19.82
C ASP A 287 -7.22 -18.38 -18.50
N ARG A 288 -8.27 -17.80 -17.92
CA ARG A 288 -8.20 -17.13 -16.61
C ARG A 288 -8.02 -18.12 -15.45
N GLU A 289 -8.66 -19.28 -15.53
CA GLU A 289 -8.46 -20.37 -14.56
C GLU A 289 -7.02 -20.90 -14.62
N TYR A 290 -6.47 -21.11 -15.82
CA TYR A 290 -5.08 -21.53 -16.00
C TYR A 290 -4.08 -20.48 -15.49
N GLU A 291 -4.38 -19.19 -15.63
CA GLU A 291 -3.52 -18.12 -15.09
C GLU A 291 -3.44 -18.16 -13.57
N GLY A 292 -4.52 -18.57 -12.89
CA GLY A 292 -4.55 -18.78 -11.44
C GLY A 292 -4.37 -17.51 -10.61
N ILE A 293 -4.71 -16.33 -11.15
CA ILE A 293 -4.61 -15.04 -10.47
C ILE A 293 -6.00 -14.53 -10.13
N GLU A 294 -6.24 -14.25 -8.85
CA GLU A 294 -7.43 -13.56 -8.36
C GLU A 294 -7.04 -12.16 -7.90
N LEU A 295 -7.77 -11.15 -8.37
CA LEU A 295 -7.55 -9.74 -8.02
C LEU A 295 -8.55 -9.32 -6.95
N VAL A 296 -8.06 -8.57 -5.96
CA VAL A 296 -8.88 -8.00 -4.88
C VAL A 296 -8.58 -6.49 -4.80
N ILE A 297 -9.60 -5.67 -4.63
CA ILE A 297 -9.41 -4.26 -4.34
C ILE A 297 -9.15 -4.14 -2.83
N PRO A 298 -7.96 -3.66 -2.41
CA PRO A 298 -7.69 -3.42 -0.99
C PRO A 298 -8.69 -2.45 -0.38
N PRO A 299 -9.15 -2.65 0.88
CA PRO A 299 -10.10 -1.76 1.53
C PRO A 299 -9.69 -0.29 1.52
N VAL A 300 -8.41 -0.02 1.69
CA VAL A 300 -7.85 1.33 1.64
C VAL A 300 -8.09 2.02 0.29
N PHE A 301 -8.16 1.28 -0.83
CA PHE A 301 -8.45 1.86 -2.15
C PHE A 301 -9.94 2.11 -2.36
N GLU A 302 -10.82 1.34 -1.73
CA GLU A 302 -12.26 1.61 -1.76
C GLU A 302 -12.60 2.90 -1.02
N ASN A 303 -11.85 3.22 0.03
CA ASN A 303 -11.99 4.44 0.81
C ASN A 303 -11.27 5.63 0.18
N CYS A 304 -10.22 5.41 -0.60
CA CYS A 304 -9.51 6.43 -1.38
C CYS A 304 -10.31 6.79 -2.63
N THR A 305 -11.32 7.63 -2.49
CA THR A 305 -12.22 8.04 -3.59
C THR A 305 -11.68 9.20 -4.42
N ARG A 306 -10.53 9.75 -4.04
CA ARG A 306 -9.90 10.88 -4.75
C ARG A 306 -8.42 10.63 -4.98
N VAL A 307 -7.90 11.18 -6.06
CA VAL A 307 -6.47 11.29 -6.28
C VAL A 307 -5.93 12.45 -5.45
N LEU A 308 -4.88 12.21 -4.68
CA LEU A 308 -4.25 13.25 -3.89
C LEU A 308 -3.45 14.19 -4.79
N ASP A 309 -3.74 15.49 -4.72
CA ASP A 309 -2.96 16.51 -5.40
C ASP A 309 -1.52 16.59 -4.84
N ALA A 310 -0.55 16.87 -5.72
CA ALA A 310 0.86 16.94 -5.34
C ALA A 310 1.15 18.07 -4.33
N GLU A 311 0.52 19.23 -4.50
CA GLU A 311 0.69 20.38 -3.58
C GLU A 311 0.03 20.09 -2.23
N ASP A 312 -1.16 19.46 -2.25
CA ASP A 312 -1.86 19.04 -1.03
C ASP A 312 -1.03 18.04 -0.20
N GLN A 313 -0.33 17.10 -0.85
CA GLN A 313 0.54 16.17 -0.13
C GLN A 313 1.76 16.87 0.48
N ILE A 314 2.38 17.83 -0.23
CA ILE A 314 3.51 18.61 0.28
C ILE A 314 3.06 19.45 1.48
N GLU A 315 1.96 20.19 1.36
CA GLU A 315 1.41 21.01 2.43
C GLU A 315 1.06 20.17 3.66
N SER A 316 0.39 19.04 3.47
CA SER A 316 0.05 18.12 4.56
C SER A 316 1.28 17.61 5.30
N ARG A 317 2.31 17.15 4.55
CA ARG A 317 3.58 16.70 5.13
C ARG A 317 4.25 17.79 5.93
N ASP A 318 4.34 18.99 5.37
CA ASP A 318 5.08 20.09 5.99
C ASP A 318 4.36 20.58 7.26
N LEU A 319 3.02 20.68 7.25
CA LEU A 319 2.22 20.97 8.45
C LEU A 319 2.42 19.93 9.55
N TYR A 320 2.39 18.64 9.20
CA TYR A 320 2.67 17.55 10.14
C TYR A 320 4.07 17.68 10.73
N TRP A 321 5.08 17.88 9.86
CA TRP A 321 6.47 17.95 10.27
C TRP A 321 6.77 19.17 11.16
N GLU A 322 6.16 20.32 10.86
CA GLU A 322 6.24 21.48 11.74
C GLU A 322 5.73 21.18 13.15
N VAL A 323 4.61 20.47 13.29
CA VAL A 323 4.10 20.07 14.61
C VAL A 323 5.05 19.13 15.32
N MET A 324 5.62 18.15 14.58
CA MET A 324 6.53 17.17 15.17
C MET A 324 7.88 17.75 15.59
N CYS A 325 8.30 18.86 14.99
CA CYS A 325 9.58 19.54 15.30
C CYS A 325 9.44 20.67 16.31
N ASP A 326 8.26 21.26 16.48
CA ASP A 326 8.04 22.43 17.37
C ASP A 326 7.31 22.01 18.66
N SER A 327 8.10 21.62 19.66
CA SER A 327 7.61 21.30 21.01
C SER A 327 7.43 22.53 21.92
N SER A 328 7.59 23.77 21.40
CA SER A 328 7.38 24.99 22.17
C SER A 328 5.91 25.16 22.58
N GLU A 329 5.66 25.92 23.63
CA GLU A 329 4.29 26.23 24.07
C GLU A 329 3.45 26.85 22.95
N LYS A 330 4.05 27.72 22.11
CA LYS A 330 3.40 28.32 20.96
C LYS A 330 3.13 27.32 19.84
N GLY A 331 4.05 26.37 19.64
CA GLY A 331 3.87 25.26 18.71
C GLY A 331 2.70 24.38 19.13
N LEU A 332 2.64 23.97 20.39
CA LEU A 332 1.56 23.15 20.94
C LEU A 332 0.18 23.85 20.87
N GLN A 333 0.12 25.18 21.04
CA GLN A 333 -1.14 25.94 20.89
C GLN A 333 -1.67 25.91 19.46
N ARG A 334 -0.80 25.84 18.45
CA ARG A 334 -1.16 25.80 17.02
C ARG A 334 -1.24 24.38 16.43
N ALA A 335 -0.80 23.38 17.19
CA ALA A 335 -0.70 22.02 16.70
C ALA A 335 -2.04 21.47 16.24
N GLU A 336 -3.13 21.76 16.96
CA GLU A 336 -4.48 21.29 16.63
C GLU A 336 -4.92 21.83 15.25
N GLU A 337 -4.78 23.13 15.00
CA GLU A 337 -5.14 23.77 13.73
C GLU A 337 -4.34 23.18 12.56
N LYS A 338 -3.01 23.03 12.73
CA LYS A 338 -2.12 22.48 11.71
C LYS A 338 -2.46 21.02 11.39
N LEU A 339 -2.70 20.20 12.41
CA LEU A 339 -3.02 18.79 12.22
C LEU A 339 -4.40 18.60 11.58
N LEU A 340 -5.41 19.39 11.97
CA LEU A 340 -6.71 19.37 11.30
C LEU A 340 -6.60 19.73 9.82
N ARG A 341 -5.80 20.74 9.49
CA ARG A 341 -5.53 21.08 8.09
C ARG A 341 -4.72 20.00 7.37
N CYS A 342 -3.78 19.36 8.08
CA CYS A 342 -3.01 18.24 7.54
C CYS A 342 -3.92 17.08 7.12
N VAL A 343 -4.86 16.64 7.96
CA VAL A 343 -5.78 15.53 7.64
C VAL A 343 -6.82 15.90 6.58
N GLU A 344 -7.21 17.19 6.51
CA GLU A 344 -8.06 17.70 5.42
C GLU A 344 -7.36 17.59 4.06
N LYS A 345 -6.08 17.99 4.01
CA LYS A 345 -5.24 17.96 2.82
C LYS A 345 -4.93 16.53 2.38
N ASN A 346 -4.53 15.66 3.30
CA ASN A 346 -4.24 14.25 3.03
C ASN A 346 -5.02 13.33 3.99
N PRO A 347 -6.21 12.88 3.64
CA PRO A 347 -7.05 12.03 4.48
C PRO A 347 -6.61 10.56 4.50
N PHE A 348 -5.54 10.19 3.79
CA PHE A 348 -5.13 8.79 3.62
C PHE A 348 -4.12 8.31 4.66
N ILE A 349 -3.63 9.20 5.54
CA ILE A 349 -2.56 8.94 6.50
C ILE A 349 -3.08 8.94 7.94
N GLY A 350 -2.68 7.93 8.73
CA GLY A 350 -3.19 7.74 10.09
C GLY A 350 -2.45 8.53 11.16
N GLU A 351 -1.16 8.82 10.96
CA GLU A 351 -0.30 9.39 11.99
C GLU A 351 -0.74 10.78 12.47
N PRO A 352 -1.17 11.72 11.61
CA PRO A 352 -1.71 13.00 12.08
C PRO A 352 -2.93 12.86 12.99
N HIS A 353 -3.81 11.90 12.72
CA HIS A 353 -4.94 11.56 13.59
C HIS A 353 -4.47 11.06 14.96
N LEU A 354 -3.41 10.22 15.00
CA LEU A 354 -2.86 9.75 16.27
C LEU A 354 -2.22 10.88 17.09
N VAL A 355 -1.55 11.82 16.43
CA VAL A 355 -0.98 13.00 17.10
C VAL A 355 -2.08 13.93 17.61
N LEU A 356 -3.18 14.13 16.85
CA LEU A 356 -4.38 14.82 17.33
C LEU A 356 -4.98 14.11 18.55
N GLY A 357 -5.12 12.79 18.50
CA GLY A 357 -5.61 11.98 19.60
C GLY A 357 -4.78 12.18 20.87
N GLN A 358 -3.45 12.16 20.77
CA GLN A 358 -2.55 12.41 21.89
C GLN A 358 -2.72 13.83 22.44
N LEU A 359 -2.85 14.84 21.56
CA LEU A 359 -3.10 16.21 21.94
C LEU A 359 -4.42 16.36 22.71
N TYR A 360 -5.49 15.68 22.23
CA TYR A 360 -6.79 15.69 22.90
C TYR A 360 -6.77 14.96 24.25
N LEU A 361 -6.07 13.83 24.36
CA LEU A 361 -5.84 13.16 25.65
C LEU A 361 -5.17 14.10 26.66
N SER A 362 -4.15 14.84 26.23
CA SER A 362 -3.45 15.80 27.12
C SER A 362 -4.32 16.97 27.55
N LYS A 363 -5.35 17.30 26.77
CA LYS A 363 -6.36 18.32 27.08
C LYS A 363 -7.63 17.75 27.77
N GLU A 364 -7.63 16.47 28.14
CA GLU A 364 -8.77 15.75 28.73
C GLU A 364 -10.04 15.77 27.84
N ARG A 365 -9.87 15.92 26.53
CA ARG A 365 -10.93 15.83 25.49
C ARG A 365 -11.07 14.39 25.02
N PHE A 366 -11.58 13.52 25.86
CA PHE A 366 -11.51 12.07 25.67
C PHE A 366 -12.35 11.56 24.48
N GLU A 367 -13.50 12.17 24.22
CA GLU A 367 -14.37 11.79 23.09
C GLU A 367 -13.72 12.15 21.73
N ASP A 368 -13.10 13.32 21.65
CA ASP A 368 -12.35 13.73 20.45
C ASP A 368 -11.11 12.85 20.26
N ALA A 369 -10.41 12.53 21.36
CA ALA A 369 -9.27 11.63 21.33
C ALA A 369 -9.66 10.22 20.86
N GLU A 370 -10.77 9.65 21.34
CA GLU A 370 -11.25 8.34 20.93
C GLU A 370 -11.53 8.30 19.44
N ARG A 371 -12.21 9.31 18.89
CA ARG A 371 -12.51 9.40 17.46
C ARG A 371 -11.26 9.47 16.60
N GLU A 372 -10.36 10.40 16.91
CA GLU A 372 -9.13 10.59 16.11
C GLU A 372 -8.19 9.37 16.20
N VAL A 373 -8.03 8.80 17.39
CA VAL A 373 -7.19 7.59 17.55
C VAL A 373 -7.79 6.41 16.81
N GLN A 374 -9.10 6.25 16.82
CA GLN A 374 -9.77 5.16 16.09
C GLN A 374 -9.57 5.33 14.58
N GLU A 375 -9.73 6.53 14.04
CA GLU A 375 -9.49 6.81 12.62
C GLU A 375 -8.03 6.53 12.23
N GLY A 376 -7.07 7.08 12.98
CA GLY A 376 -5.65 6.84 12.72
C GLY A 376 -5.25 5.37 12.81
N LEU A 377 -5.80 4.63 13.79
CA LEU A 377 -5.56 3.20 13.94
C LEU A 377 -6.16 2.40 12.77
N THR A 378 -7.35 2.76 12.31
CA THR A 378 -8.00 2.12 11.16
C THR A 378 -7.16 2.30 9.90
N LEU A 379 -6.73 3.53 9.59
CA LEU A 379 -5.87 3.81 8.43
C LEU A 379 -4.55 3.04 8.47
N LEU A 380 -3.86 3.02 9.62
CA LEU A 380 -2.61 2.25 9.77
C LEU A 380 -2.79 0.74 9.58
N LEU A 381 -3.92 0.20 10.02
CA LEU A 381 -4.24 -1.22 9.83
C LEU A 381 -4.62 -1.53 8.38
N GLU A 382 -5.37 -0.65 7.72
CA GLU A 382 -5.75 -0.78 6.31
C GLU A 382 -4.53 -0.68 5.39
N TRP A 383 -3.61 0.26 5.65
CA TRP A 383 -2.37 0.37 4.89
C TRP A 383 -1.40 -0.79 5.16
N GLY A 384 -1.37 -1.32 6.39
CA GLY A 384 -0.40 -2.32 6.82
C GLY A 384 1.02 -1.80 6.96
N ASN A 385 1.22 -0.48 6.96
CA ASN A 385 2.52 0.19 6.89
C ASN A 385 2.38 1.65 7.33
N PRO A 386 3.36 2.26 8.03
CA PRO A 386 3.30 3.65 8.43
C PRO A 386 3.77 4.57 7.30
N TRP A 387 3.21 5.77 7.23
CA TRP A 387 3.72 6.87 6.44
C TRP A 387 4.93 7.53 7.12
N ASP A 388 4.85 7.72 8.43
CA ASP A 388 5.96 8.21 9.26
C ASP A 388 6.83 7.03 9.74
N LYS A 389 7.99 6.87 9.09
CA LYS A 389 8.90 5.74 9.29
C LYS A 389 9.79 5.87 10.53
N ARG A 390 9.66 6.94 11.35
CA ARG A 390 10.42 7.07 12.60
C ARG A 390 10.05 6.02 13.64
N MET A 391 8.88 5.42 13.52
CA MET A 391 8.43 4.30 14.33
C MET A 391 7.97 3.16 13.41
N SER A 392 8.19 1.91 13.81
CA SER A 392 7.69 0.77 13.03
C SER A 392 6.16 0.74 13.02
N TRP A 393 5.58 0.03 12.06
CA TRP A 393 4.12 -0.16 12.00
C TRP A 393 3.56 -0.75 13.30
N GLU A 394 4.23 -1.75 13.86
CA GLU A 394 3.87 -2.37 15.14
C GLU A 394 3.91 -1.35 16.28
N GLY A 395 4.90 -0.47 16.28
CA GLY A 395 5.05 0.61 17.26
C GLY A 395 3.87 1.60 17.19
N TRP A 396 3.50 2.04 15.99
CA TRP A 396 2.36 2.91 15.79
C TRP A 396 1.04 2.25 16.22
N ILE A 397 0.81 0.98 15.85
CA ILE A 397 -0.37 0.22 16.27
C ILE A 397 -0.43 0.07 17.80
N ALA A 398 0.69 -0.28 18.43
CA ALA A 398 0.75 -0.43 19.88
C ALA A 398 0.44 0.90 20.59
N TRP A 399 1.02 2.00 20.11
CA TRP A 399 0.78 3.32 20.67
C TRP A 399 -0.68 3.77 20.49
N ALA A 400 -1.24 3.61 19.29
CA ALA A 400 -2.64 3.91 19.02
C ALA A 400 -3.59 3.13 19.93
N ARG A 401 -3.34 1.83 20.12
CA ARG A 401 -4.17 0.99 21.01
C ARG A 401 -4.12 1.44 22.47
N VAL A 402 -2.96 1.85 22.97
CA VAL A 402 -2.82 2.42 24.32
C VAL A 402 -3.63 3.70 24.43
N MET A 403 -3.51 4.62 23.48
CA MET A 403 -4.27 5.87 23.47
C MET A 403 -5.78 5.62 23.39
N TRP A 404 -6.23 4.69 22.55
CA TRP A 404 -7.64 4.32 22.42
C TRP A 404 -8.24 3.81 23.73
N ILE A 405 -7.51 2.92 24.44
CA ILE A 405 -7.94 2.42 25.76
C ILE A 405 -8.01 3.57 26.75
N LYS A 406 -7.00 4.45 26.77
CA LYS A 406 -6.98 5.58 27.71
C LYS A 406 -8.07 6.62 27.42
N ALA A 407 -8.42 6.83 26.17
CA ALA A 407 -9.57 7.66 25.79
C ALA A 407 -10.90 7.08 26.35
N LYS A 408 -11.11 5.77 26.17
CA LYS A 408 -12.30 5.06 26.72
C LYS A 408 -12.34 5.05 28.24
N GLU A 409 -11.20 4.90 28.89
CA GLU A 409 -11.08 4.96 30.36
C GLU A 409 -11.21 6.41 30.90
N ARG A 410 -11.24 7.41 30.02
CA ARG A 410 -11.24 8.84 30.36
C ARG A 410 -10.09 9.19 31.31
N SER A 411 -8.92 8.65 31.05
CA SER A 411 -7.74 8.83 31.89
C SER A 411 -6.50 9.04 31.05
N TRP A 412 -5.67 10.02 31.41
CA TRP A 412 -4.38 10.25 30.77
C TRP A 412 -3.35 10.67 31.82
N PRO A 413 -2.13 10.12 31.78
CA PRO A 413 -1.10 10.48 32.74
C PRO A 413 -0.69 11.94 32.63
N LYS A 414 -0.51 12.62 33.77
CA LYS A 414 -0.06 14.02 33.85
C LYS A 414 1.47 14.18 33.92
N THR A 415 2.19 13.07 34.02
CA THR A 415 3.65 13.07 34.16
C THR A 415 4.31 12.18 33.13
N SER A 416 5.56 12.51 32.77
CA SER A 416 6.37 11.70 31.86
C SER A 416 6.52 10.24 32.36
N TRP A 417 6.65 10.04 33.67
CA TRP A 417 6.69 8.70 34.28
C TRP A 417 5.38 7.95 34.08
N GLY A 418 4.27 8.63 34.18
CA GLY A 418 2.96 8.03 33.88
C GLY A 418 2.84 7.58 32.42
N ILE A 419 3.35 8.38 31.48
CA ILE A 419 3.39 8.02 30.05
C ILE A 419 4.24 6.78 29.81
N ILE A 420 5.45 6.72 30.39
CA ILE A 420 6.36 5.57 30.25
C ILE A 420 5.73 4.29 30.84
N ASN A 421 4.90 4.41 31.87
CA ASN A 421 4.29 3.30 32.58
C ASN A 421 2.85 2.98 32.10
N LEU A 422 2.46 3.35 30.89
CA LEU A 422 1.11 3.07 30.36
C LEU A 422 0.80 1.56 30.19
N GLY A 423 1.80 0.74 30.27
CA GLY A 423 1.65 -0.72 30.30
C GLY A 423 1.39 -1.37 28.95
N LEU A 424 1.20 -2.68 28.99
CA LEU A 424 0.93 -3.49 27.81
C LEU A 424 -0.55 -3.50 27.47
N VAL A 425 -0.85 -3.45 26.20
CA VAL A 425 -2.19 -3.70 25.66
C VAL A 425 -2.38 -5.21 25.55
N LYS A 426 -3.39 -5.74 26.21
CA LYS A 426 -3.75 -7.17 26.18
C LYS A 426 -4.65 -7.49 24.99
#